data_af83daed5b149607b1ca6317a298ba85
#
_entry.id   af83daed5b149607b1ca6317a298ba85
#
_cell.length_a   1.000
_cell.length_b   1.000
_cell.length_c   1.000
_cell.angle_alpha   90.00
_cell.angle_beta   90.00
_cell.angle_gamma   90.00
#
_symmetry.space_group_name_H-M   'P 1'
#
loop_
_entity.id
_entity.type
_entity.pdbx_description
1 polymer ?
#
loop_
_entity_poly.entity_id
_entity_poly.type
_entity_poly.pdbx_seq_one_letter_code
_entity_poly.pdbx_strand_id
1 'polypeptide(L)'
;DVARRVDVGEVGYVIEFGRPGVGVRFRHIQTMTMALAKLGVRFEAKNPITHLMVDQSRGTLKSDLLDEKILSAIVELKTTIEEVPTVLATVEQIGKTIDTVVAIGLSTRCDEAGNDSVLAPLLDELGYSSERAKTNLGLGRVTNTQSEEGKVGDEHLTSVR
;
A
#
# COMPACT_ATOMS: atom_id res chain seq x y z
N ASP A 1 4.15 11.18 -8.66
CA ASP A 1 5.53 10.66 -8.57
C ASP A 1 6.54 11.74 -8.93
N VAL A 2 7.16 12.34 -7.90
CA VAL A 2 8.17 13.41 -8.06
C VAL A 2 9.41 12.93 -8.83
N ALA A 3 9.74 11.65 -8.71
CA ALA A 3 10.91 11.05 -9.35
C ALA A 3 10.65 10.61 -10.81
N ARG A 4 9.44 10.81 -11.32
CA ARG A 4 9.00 10.41 -12.68
C ARG A 4 9.31 8.94 -13.01
N ARG A 5 9.14 8.04 -12.03
CA ARG A 5 9.41 6.60 -12.17
C ARG A 5 8.22 5.80 -12.70
N VAL A 6 7.04 6.42 -12.73
CA VAL A 6 5.79 5.84 -13.23
C VAL A 6 5.43 6.52 -14.55
N ASP A 7 5.25 5.76 -15.61
CA ASP A 7 4.85 6.24 -16.92
C ASP A 7 3.32 6.20 -17.10
N VAL A 8 2.82 6.75 -18.22
CA VAL A 8 1.40 6.68 -18.56
C VAL A 8 1.01 5.21 -18.72
N GLY A 9 -0.10 4.80 -18.08
CA GLY A 9 -0.57 3.41 -18.09
C GLY A 9 0.10 2.52 -17.04
N GLU A 10 1.08 3.04 -16.30
CA GLU A 10 1.68 2.34 -15.16
C GLU A 10 1.10 2.85 -13.83
N VAL A 11 1.12 1.97 -12.85
CA VAL A 11 0.80 2.28 -11.44
C VAL A 11 2.01 1.95 -10.58
N GLY A 12 2.45 2.92 -9.79
CA GLY A 12 3.46 2.74 -8.77
C GLY A 12 2.83 2.39 -7.43
N TYR A 13 3.48 1.54 -6.68
CA TYR A 13 3.03 1.09 -5.36
C TYR A 13 4.08 1.37 -4.32
N VAL A 14 3.61 1.79 -3.16
CA VAL A 14 4.37 1.93 -1.92
C VAL A 14 3.70 1.04 -0.87
N ILE A 15 4.32 -0.09 -0.54
CA ILE A 15 3.80 -1.02 0.46
C ILE A 15 4.60 -0.81 1.73
N GLU A 16 3.95 -0.27 2.75
CA GLU A 16 4.55 0.10 4.03
C GLU A 16 4.28 -0.99 5.08
N PHE A 17 5.32 -1.36 5.84
CA PHE A 17 5.25 -2.38 6.88
C PHE A 17 5.64 -1.80 8.24
N GLY A 18 4.97 -2.26 9.30
CA GLY A 18 5.38 -2.04 10.68
C GLY A 18 5.06 -0.67 11.28
N ARG A 19 4.41 0.21 10.55
CA ARG A 19 4.03 1.54 11.04
C ARG A 19 2.63 1.55 11.64
N PRO A 20 2.41 2.32 12.73
CA PRO A 20 3.39 2.98 13.57
C PRO A 20 3.85 2.06 14.71
N GLY A 21 5.16 1.94 14.92
CA GLY A 21 5.72 1.36 16.13
C GLY A 21 5.54 -0.14 16.36
N VAL A 22 4.90 -0.87 15.43
CA VAL A 22 4.72 -2.33 15.51
C VAL A 22 6.01 -3.05 15.13
N GLY A 23 6.71 -2.50 14.13
CA GLY A 23 7.88 -3.13 13.53
C GLY A 23 7.53 -4.30 12.61
N VAL A 24 8.53 -4.80 11.89
CA VAL A 24 8.37 -5.91 10.95
C VAL A 24 9.64 -6.77 10.93
N ARG A 25 9.49 -8.10 10.81
CA ARG A 25 10.61 -9.00 10.52
C ARG A 25 10.82 -9.13 9.03
N PHE A 26 12.07 -9.27 8.60
CA PHE A 26 12.38 -9.43 7.17
C PHE A 26 11.71 -10.66 6.54
N ARG A 27 11.47 -11.74 7.30
CA ARG A 27 10.70 -12.89 6.81
C ARG A 27 9.28 -12.52 6.35
N HIS A 28 8.62 -11.57 7.02
CA HIS A 28 7.28 -11.10 6.63
C HIS A 28 7.35 -10.24 5.36
N ILE A 29 8.39 -9.41 5.24
CA ILE A 29 8.66 -8.66 4.01
C ILE A 29 8.90 -9.64 2.86
N GLN A 30 9.73 -10.66 3.06
CA GLN A 30 10.00 -11.70 2.05
C GLN A 30 8.74 -12.45 1.64
N THR A 31 7.85 -12.79 2.57
CA THR A 31 6.57 -13.44 2.23
C THR A 31 5.79 -12.58 1.23
N MET A 32 5.72 -11.29 1.45
CA MET A 32 5.06 -10.35 0.54
C MET A 32 5.80 -10.23 -0.79
N THR A 33 7.12 -10.00 -0.78
CA THR A 33 7.88 -9.80 -2.02
C THR A 33 7.90 -11.05 -2.90
N MET A 34 7.93 -12.25 -2.31
CA MET A 34 7.83 -13.51 -3.05
C MET A 34 6.44 -13.70 -3.69
N ALA A 35 5.36 -13.29 -3.02
CA ALA A 35 4.02 -13.35 -3.60
C ALA A 35 3.89 -12.37 -4.78
N LEU A 36 4.39 -11.16 -4.62
CA LEU A 36 4.37 -10.12 -5.66
C LEU A 36 5.27 -10.48 -6.85
N ALA A 37 6.45 -11.05 -6.62
CA ALA A 37 7.35 -11.48 -7.68
C ALA A 37 6.70 -12.52 -8.61
N LYS A 38 5.83 -13.39 -8.10
CA LYS A 38 5.07 -14.37 -8.93
C LYS A 38 4.12 -13.70 -9.91
N LEU A 39 3.72 -12.47 -9.65
CA LEU A 39 2.89 -11.68 -10.55
C LEU A 39 3.70 -10.96 -11.64
N GLY A 40 5.04 -11.05 -11.61
CA GLY A 40 5.90 -10.39 -12.56
C GLY A 40 6.08 -8.89 -12.33
N VAL A 41 5.78 -8.38 -11.12
CA VAL A 41 5.94 -6.97 -10.79
C VAL A 41 7.39 -6.49 -10.97
N ARG A 42 7.57 -5.20 -11.24
CA ARG A 42 8.90 -4.58 -11.32
C ARG A 42 9.22 -3.85 -10.02
N PHE A 43 10.10 -4.42 -9.19
CA PHE A 43 10.60 -3.77 -7.98
C PHE A 43 11.44 -2.53 -8.32
N GLU A 44 11.29 -1.46 -7.53
CA GLU A 44 12.09 -0.25 -7.69
C GLU A 44 13.56 -0.51 -7.34
N ALA A 45 14.43 -0.34 -8.32
CA ALA A 45 15.85 -0.69 -8.19
C ALA A 45 16.59 0.14 -7.11
N LYS A 46 16.12 1.36 -6.84
CA LYS A 46 16.75 2.24 -5.81
C LYS A 46 16.16 2.04 -4.41
N ASN A 47 15.19 1.14 -4.26
CA ASN A 47 14.60 0.87 -2.96
C ASN A 47 15.55 0.03 -2.08
N PRO A 48 15.76 0.39 -0.80
CA PRO A 48 16.66 -0.34 0.10
C PRO A 48 16.32 -1.83 0.25
N ILE A 49 15.02 -2.19 0.27
CA ILE A 49 14.62 -3.60 0.35
C ILE A 49 14.99 -4.36 -0.92
N THR A 50 14.88 -3.72 -2.08
CA THR A 50 15.30 -4.32 -3.35
C THR A 50 16.81 -4.62 -3.37
N HIS A 51 17.63 -3.77 -2.74
CA HIS A 51 19.07 -4.00 -2.60
C HIS A 51 19.39 -5.20 -1.69
N LEU A 52 18.48 -5.60 -0.82
CA LEU A 52 18.63 -6.77 0.05
C LEU A 52 18.13 -8.06 -0.61
N MET A 53 17.54 -7.98 -1.81
CA MET A 53 17.12 -9.16 -2.56
C MET A 53 18.33 -9.86 -3.18
N VAL A 54 18.41 -11.16 -2.97
CA VAL A 54 19.38 -12.04 -3.66
C VAL A 54 18.86 -12.48 -5.00
N ASP A 55 17.54 -12.49 -5.18
CA ASP A 55 16.86 -12.80 -6.44
C ASP A 55 15.55 -11.98 -6.52
N GLN A 56 15.55 -10.94 -7.35
CA GLN A 56 14.40 -10.07 -7.55
C GLN A 56 13.27 -10.77 -8.30
N SER A 57 13.59 -11.73 -9.19
CA SER A 57 12.58 -12.49 -9.94
C SER A 57 11.76 -13.41 -9.04
N ARG A 58 12.29 -13.77 -7.90
CA ARG A 58 11.63 -14.56 -6.86
C ARG A 58 11.21 -13.73 -5.64
N GLY A 59 11.68 -12.51 -5.53
CA GLY A 59 11.45 -11.65 -4.37
C GLY A 59 12.11 -12.16 -3.08
N THR A 60 13.22 -12.93 -3.20
CA THR A 60 13.91 -13.52 -2.04
C THR A 60 14.97 -12.59 -1.49
N LEU A 61 14.99 -12.42 -0.17
CA LEU A 61 15.95 -11.60 0.57
C LEU A 61 17.15 -12.45 1.03
N LYS A 62 18.17 -11.77 1.53
CA LYS A 62 19.32 -12.41 2.19
C LYS A 62 18.85 -13.22 3.40
N SER A 63 19.23 -14.48 3.48
CA SER A 63 18.75 -15.43 4.49
C SER A 63 19.15 -15.08 5.92
N ASP A 64 20.31 -14.46 6.10
CA ASP A 64 20.83 -14.00 7.40
C ASP A 64 20.03 -12.86 8.02
N LEU A 65 19.21 -12.16 7.22
CA LEU A 65 18.37 -11.06 7.69
C LEU A 65 16.97 -11.49 8.12
N LEU A 66 16.49 -12.68 7.74
CA LEU A 66 15.07 -13.02 7.84
C LEU A 66 14.50 -12.95 9.27
N ASP A 67 15.32 -13.17 10.28
CA ASP A 67 14.91 -13.12 11.69
C ASP A 67 15.07 -11.75 12.33
N GLU A 68 15.77 -10.84 11.65
CA GLU A 68 15.93 -9.48 12.11
C GLU A 68 14.61 -8.72 12.10
N LYS A 69 14.40 -7.89 13.12
CA LYS A 69 13.24 -7.01 13.26
C LYS A 69 13.67 -5.55 13.12
N ILE A 70 12.96 -4.82 12.27
CA ILE A 70 13.15 -3.39 12.05
C ILE A 70 11.87 -2.62 12.37
N LEU A 71 12.01 -1.31 12.61
CA LEU A 71 10.86 -0.45 12.97
C LEU A 71 9.85 -0.33 11.83
N SER A 72 10.33 -0.22 10.61
CA SER A 72 9.47 -0.17 9.42
C SER A 72 10.26 -0.46 8.16
N ALA A 73 9.56 -0.88 7.12
CA ALA A 73 10.10 -1.03 5.78
C ALA A 73 9.11 -0.50 4.75
N ILE A 74 9.64 -0.17 3.57
CA ILE A 74 8.86 0.19 2.40
C ILE A 74 9.34 -0.67 1.23
N VAL A 75 8.42 -1.36 0.59
CA VAL A 75 8.65 -2.01 -0.71
C VAL A 75 7.99 -1.16 -1.78
N GLU A 76 8.75 -0.78 -2.78
CA GLU A 76 8.26 -0.02 -3.94
C GLU A 76 8.33 -0.90 -5.18
N LEU A 77 7.28 -0.83 -5.98
CA LEU A 77 7.19 -1.56 -7.25
C LEU A 77 6.26 -0.82 -8.21
N LYS A 78 6.21 -1.28 -9.44
CA LYS A 78 5.24 -0.81 -10.43
C LYS A 78 4.74 -1.94 -11.32
N THR A 79 3.53 -1.75 -11.83
CA THR A 79 2.86 -2.64 -12.78
C THR A 79 2.08 -1.82 -13.80
N THR A 80 1.37 -2.49 -14.69
CA THR A 80 0.35 -1.84 -15.53
C THR A 80 -0.96 -1.65 -14.76
N ILE A 81 -1.86 -0.83 -15.30
CA ILE A 81 -3.16 -0.56 -14.66
C ILE A 81 -4.04 -1.83 -14.59
N GLU A 82 -3.94 -2.71 -15.56
CA GLU A 82 -4.73 -3.95 -15.64
C GLU A 82 -4.38 -4.94 -14.53
N GLU A 83 -3.16 -4.83 -13.97
CA GLU A 83 -2.66 -5.72 -12.93
C GLU A 83 -3.08 -5.25 -11.51
N VAL A 84 -3.61 -4.03 -11.37
CA VAL A 84 -3.97 -3.43 -10.08
C VAL A 84 -4.87 -4.33 -9.24
N PRO A 85 -5.98 -4.90 -9.75
CA PRO A 85 -6.86 -5.76 -8.95
C PRO A 85 -6.13 -6.96 -8.36
N THR A 86 -5.27 -7.60 -9.16
CA THR A 86 -4.51 -8.79 -8.75
C THR A 86 -3.46 -8.46 -7.70
N VAL A 87 -2.76 -7.33 -7.88
CA VAL A 87 -1.76 -6.87 -6.90
C VAL A 87 -2.41 -6.52 -5.58
N LEU A 88 -3.52 -5.76 -5.58
CA LEU A 88 -4.25 -5.38 -4.36
C LEU A 88 -4.76 -6.60 -3.61
N ALA A 89 -5.41 -7.54 -4.32
CA ALA A 89 -5.88 -8.80 -3.72
C ALA A 89 -4.74 -9.60 -3.10
N THR A 90 -3.58 -9.65 -3.76
CA THR A 90 -2.39 -10.35 -3.24
C THR A 90 -1.85 -9.67 -1.98
N VAL A 91 -1.72 -8.34 -1.98
CA VAL A 91 -1.26 -7.59 -0.79
C VAL A 91 -2.23 -7.78 0.37
N GLU A 92 -3.53 -7.72 0.13
CA GLU A 92 -4.55 -7.94 1.16
C GLU A 92 -4.49 -9.36 1.72
N GLN A 93 -4.41 -10.37 0.86
CA GLN A 93 -4.32 -11.78 1.27
C GLN A 93 -3.09 -12.03 2.13
N ILE A 94 -1.91 -11.60 1.66
CA ILE A 94 -0.65 -11.80 2.40
C ILE A 94 -0.65 -10.97 3.67
N GLY A 95 -1.15 -9.72 3.63
CA GLY A 95 -1.26 -8.85 4.81
C GLY A 95 -2.02 -9.49 5.97
N LYS A 96 -3.02 -10.34 5.68
CA LYS A 96 -3.77 -11.09 6.70
C LYS A 96 -2.98 -12.26 7.33
N THR A 97 -1.90 -12.71 6.69
CA THR A 97 -1.13 -13.89 7.13
C THR A 97 0.15 -13.53 7.88
N ILE A 98 0.60 -12.28 7.81
CA ILE A 98 1.84 -11.82 8.43
C ILE A 98 1.58 -11.03 9.71
N ASP A 99 2.44 -11.20 10.70
CA ASP A 99 2.32 -10.55 12.02
C ASP A 99 2.93 -9.14 11.99
N THR A 100 2.27 -8.25 11.25
CA THR A 100 2.62 -6.82 11.20
C THR A 100 1.48 -6.01 10.58
N VAL A 101 1.59 -4.69 10.65
CA VAL A 101 0.68 -3.77 9.97
C VAL A 101 1.20 -3.52 8.56
N VAL A 102 0.30 -3.57 7.58
CA VAL A 102 0.59 -3.26 6.18
C VAL A 102 -0.33 -2.12 5.73
N ALA A 103 0.26 -1.13 5.08
CA ALA A 103 -0.46 -0.08 4.37
C ALA A 103 0.01 -0.01 2.93
N ILE A 104 -0.86 0.40 2.02
CA ILE A 104 -0.53 0.53 0.60
C ILE A 104 -0.88 1.91 0.10
N GLY A 105 0.03 2.53 -0.63
CA GLY A 105 -0.19 3.74 -1.40
C GLY A 105 0.01 3.45 -2.88
N LEU A 106 -0.85 4.02 -3.72
CA LEU A 106 -0.76 3.93 -5.15
C LEU A 106 -0.49 5.30 -5.77
N SER A 107 0.20 5.30 -6.89
CA SER A 107 0.46 6.51 -7.67
C SER A 107 0.31 6.22 -9.16
N THR A 108 -0.28 7.16 -9.88
CA THR A 108 -0.41 7.11 -11.34
C THR A 108 -0.12 8.49 -11.92
N ARG A 109 -0.05 8.56 -13.25
CA ARG A 109 0.03 9.84 -13.93
C ARG A 109 -1.37 10.37 -14.19
N CYS A 110 -1.61 11.59 -13.72
CA CYS A 110 -2.79 12.35 -14.07
C CYS A 110 -2.72 12.86 -15.52
N ASP A 111 -3.87 13.20 -16.07
CA ASP A 111 -4.00 13.93 -17.32
C ASP A 111 -3.45 15.38 -17.20
N GLU A 112 -3.47 16.15 -18.31
CA GLU A 112 -2.97 17.52 -18.34
C GLU A 112 -3.78 18.47 -17.43
N ALA A 113 -5.04 18.14 -17.13
CA ALA A 113 -5.88 18.89 -16.20
C ALA A 113 -5.68 18.48 -14.72
N GLY A 114 -4.81 17.48 -14.45
CA GLY A 114 -4.51 16.98 -13.12
C GLY A 114 -5.52 15.97 -12.58
N ASN A 115 -6.36 15.40 -13.44
CA ASN A 115 -7.34 14.39 -13.04
C ASN A 115 -6.78 12.98 -13.19
N ASP A 116 -7.14 12.11 -12.25
CA ASP A 116 -6.98 10.66 -12.37
C ASP A 116 -8.28 10.05 -12.89
N SER A 117 -8.31 9.79 -14.19
CA SER A 117 -9.50 9.27 -14.87
C SER A 117 -9.53 7.73 -14.92
N VAL A 118 -8.51 7.05 -14.43
CA VAL A 118 -8.34 5.60 -14.59
C VAL A 118 -8.23 4.88 -13.25
N LEU A 119 -7.27 5.25 -12.41
CA LEU A 119 -7.00 4.53 -11.16
C LEU A 119 -8.08 4.79 -10.10
N ALA A 120 -8.51 6.04 -9.92
CA ALA A 120 -9.51 6.36 -8.91
C ALA A 120 -10.86 5.66 -9.19
N PRO A 121 -11.42 5.67 -10.42
CA PRO A 121 -12.63 4.90 -10.73
C PRO A 121 -12.46 3.40 -10.54
N LEU A 122 -11.31 2.83 -10.91
CA LEU A 122 -11.01 1.42 -10.70
C LEU A 122 -10.98 1.04 -9.20
N LEU A 123 -10.40 1.88 -8.35
CA LEU A 123 -10.38 1.64 -6.92
C LEU A 123 -11.78 1.70 -6.31
N ASP A 124 -12.61 2.64 -6.74
CA ASP A 124 -14.01 2.75 -6.32
C ASP A 124 -14.82 1.50 -6.73
N GLU A 125 -14.62 1.00 -7.96
CA GLU A 125 -15.25 -0.24 -8.44
C GLU A 125 -14.82 -1.47 -7.62
N LEU A 126 -13.55 -1.50 -7.18
CA LEU A 126 -13.02 -2.57 -6.34
C LEU A 126 -13.41 -2.42 -4.86
N GLY A 127 -14.12 -1.36 -4.49
CA GLY A 127 -14.56 -1.09 -3.12
C GLY A 127 -13.46 -0.54 -2.21
N TYR A 128 -12.39 0.02 -2.76
CA TYR A 128 -11.36 0.72 -2.00
C TYR A 128 -11.67 2.22 -1.95
N SER A 129 -11.72 2.78 -0.75
CA SER A 129 -11.74 4.24 -0.61
C SER A 129 -10.34 4.79 -0.86
N SER A 130 -10.22 5.74 -1.79
CA SER A 130 -8.97 6.45 -2.02
C SER A 130 -9.02 7.82 -1.36
N GLU A 131 -8.10 8.05 -0.43
CA GLU A 131 -7.91 9.37 0.13
C GLU A 131 -6.65 10.01 -0.46
N ARG A 132 -6.76 11.26 -0.91
CA ARG A 132 -5.65 11.98 -1.56
C ARG A 132 -4.52 12.33 -0.61
N ALA A 133 -4.75 12.29 0.69
CA ALA A 133 -3.74 12.62 1.67
C ALA A 133 -3.13 11.35 2.24
N LYS A 134 -1.81 11.27 2.20
CA LYS A 134 -1.06 10.26 2.92
C LYS A 134 -1.15 10.55 4.42
N THR A 135 -2.19 10.08 5.06
CA THR A 135 -2.35 10.13 6.51
C THR A 135 -1.65 8.91 7.12
N ASN A 136 -0.39 9.07 7.48
CA ASN A 136 0.37 8.05 8.21
C ASN A 136 -0.02 8.06 9.69
N LEU A 137 -1.30 8.01 10.00
CA LEU A 137 -1.73 7.87 11.40
C LEU A 137 -1.59 6.44 11.90
N GLY A 138 -1.31 5.49 11.01
CA GLY A 138 -0.91 4.11 11.31
C GLY A 138 -1.80 3.37 12.29
N LEU A 139 -3.04 3.73 12.39
CA LEU A 139 -4.07 3.03 13.16
C LEU A 139 -4.71 1.91 12.33
N GLY A 140 -3.94 1.39 11.40
CA GLY A 140 -4.29 0.53 10.32
C GLY A 140 -4.83 -0.85 10.66
N ARG A 141 -6.05 -0.91 11.18
CA ARG A 141 -6.96 -1.95 10.74
C ARG A 141 -8.03 -1.26 9.91
N VAL A 142 -8.14 -1.62 8.65
CA VAL A 142 -9.33 -1.31 7.87
C VAL A 142 -10.48 -2.04 8.54
N THR A 143 -11.16 -1.36 9.46
CA THR A 143 -12.48 -1.80 9.88
C THR A 143 -13.40 -1.45 8.72
N ASN A 144 -14.00 -2.46 8.08
CA ASN A 144 -15.18 -2.27 7.25
C ASN A 144 -16.28 -1.67 8.16
N THR A 145 -16.26 -0.37 8.35
CA THR A 145 -17.41 0.38 8.80
C THR A 145 -18.28 0.54 7.56
N GLN A 146 -19.24 -0.39 7.39
CA GLN A 146 -20.44 -0.05 6.65
C GLN A 146 -20.93 1.27 7.26
N SER A 147 -20.99 2.29 6.41
CA SER A 147 -21.54 3.59 6.71
C SER A 147 -22.93 3.43 7.31
N GLU A 148 -23.06 3.60 8.64
CA GLU A 148 -24.31 3.99 9.22
C GLU A 148 -24.53 5.47 8.86
N GLU A 149 -25.13 5.72 7.71
CA GLU A 149 -25.84 6.96 7.45
C GLU A 149 -27.00 7.07 8.43
N GLY A 150 -27.01 8.10 9.21
CA GLY A 150 -28.25 8.59 9.76
C GLY A 150 -28.22 8.91 11.25
N LYS A 151 -28.09 10.15 11.52
CA LYS A 151 -28.81 11.03 12.45
C LYS A 151 -27.88 12.00 13.15
N VAL A 152 -27.62 13.11 12.49
CA VAL A 152 -27.34 14.36 13.20
C VAL A 152 -28.67 14.87 13.69
N GLY A 153 -28.96 14.63 14.96
CA GLY A 153 -30.05 15.27 15.69
C GLY A 153 -29.58 16.65 16.11
N ASP A 154 -30.35 17.61 15.67
CA ASP A 154 -30.37 19.01 16.08
C ASP A 154 -30.67 19.07 17.60
N GLU A 155 -29.71 19.50 18.45
CA GLU A 155 -30.00 19.95 19.79
C GLU A 155 -29.13 21.16 20.21
N HIS A 156 -29.77 22.31 20.14
CA HIS A 156 -29.68 23.47 20.99
C HIS A 156 -28.35 23.84 21.68
N LEU A 157 -27.70 24.82 21.12
CA LEU A 157 -26.89 25.78 21.90
C LEU A 157 -27.80 26.71 22.69
N THR A 158 -27.91 26.50 24.01
CA THR A 158 -28.35 27.51 24.93
C THR A 158 -27.16 28.06 25.71
N SER A 159 -27.04 29.38 25.62
CA SER A 159 -26.10 30.24 26.31
C SER A 159 -26.11 30.09 27.84
N VAL A 160 -24.93 30.15 28.45
CA VAL A 160 -24.81 30.66 29.83
C VAL A 160 -23.60 31.56 29.92
N ARG A 161 -23.85 32.68 30.51
CA ARG A 161 -23.08 33.87 30.87
C ARG A 161 -21.66 33.64 31.40
#